data_ab722ed8e4b1dd2c526ed0cb26a6598c
#
_entry.id   ab722ed8e4b1dd2c526ed0cb26a6598c
#
_cell.length_a   1.000
_cell.length_b   1.000
_cell.length_c   1.000
_cell.angle_alpha   90.00
_cell.angle_beta   90.00
_cell.angle_gamma   90.00
#
_symmetry.space_group_name_H-M   'P 1'
#
loop_
_entity.id
_entity.type
_entity.pdbx_description
1 polymer ?
#
loop_
_entity_poly.entity_id
_entity_poly.type
_entity_poly.pdbx_seq_one_letter_code
_entity_poly.pdbx_strand_id
1 'polypeptide(L)'
;MTADGYVHHEVMPLAIAPERVREFVITPERILDYYPEPIEGGVFEAGRAIWCRGAMGVSMLERLDESTDECVVMLVTTAVGLEPPYTPEAIRAAATFTMIEDWAVAAEGNGSVLTKTWRDVLAGGEPSPPLADIVRESAEGEGGALVAGWNAAG
;
A
#
# COMPACT_ATOMS: atom_id res chain seq x y z
N MET A 1 16.53 16.54 -1.01
CA MET A 1 15.13 16.63 -0.67
C MET A 1 14.27 16.50 -1.92
N THR A 2 13.30 15.71 -1.84
CA THR A 2 12.34 15.63 -2.92
C THR A 2 11.24 16.64 -2.69
N ALA A 3 10.99 17.44 -3.68
CA ALA A 3 10.07 18.55 -3.55
C ALA A 3 8.63 18.13 -3.39
N ASP A 4 8.22 16.96 -3.82
CA ASP A 4 6.81 16.59 -3.99
C ASP A 4 6.32 15.53 -3.01
N GLY A 5 6.82 15.56 -1.77
CA GLY A 5 6.37 14.62 -0.76
C GLY A 5 6.86 13.19 -0.95
N TYR A 6 7.80 12.98 -1.86
CA TYR A 6 8.37 11.67 -2.12
C TYR A 6 9.04 11.10 -0.86
N VAL A 7 8.75 9.85 -0.55
CA VAL A 7 9.28 9.16 0.62
C VAL A 7 10.23 8.04 0.22
N HIS A 8 9.78 7.13 -0.65
CA HIS A 8 10.54 5.94 -1.02
C HIS A 8 9.96 5.34 -2.29
N HIS A 9 10.77 4.58 -3.02
CA HIS A 9 10.26 3.71 -4.07
C HIS A 9 11.03 2.41 -4.12
N GLU A 10 10.36 1.36 -4.56
CA GLU A 10 10.94 0.04 -4.79
C GLU A 10 10.64 -0.37 -6.22
N VAL A 11 11.66 -0.89 -6.90
CA VAL A 11 11.51 -1.48 -8.23
C VAL A 11 11.60 -2.99 -8.07
N MET A 12 10.51 -3.67 -8.38
CA MET A 12 10.36 -5.10 -8.09
C MET A 12 10.16 -5.89 -9.38
N PRO A 13 11.20 -6.59 -9.86
CA PRO A 13 11.02 -7.47 -11.02
C PRO A 13 10.23 -8.71 -10.61
N LEU A 14 9.24 -9.06 -11.44
CA LEU A 14 8.36 -10.20 -11.22
C LEU A 14 8.43 -11.16 -12.41
N ALA A 15 8.35 -12.45 -12.12
CA ALA A 15 8.41 -13.49 -13.15
C ALA A 15 7.07 -13.74 -13.84
N ILE A 16 6.04 -13.00 -13.47
CA ILE A 16 4.67 -13.17 -13.98
C ILE A 16 4.33 -12.05 -14.98
N ALA A 17 3.33 -12.31 -15.83
CA ALA A 17 2.93 -11.36 -16.87
C ALA A 17 2.34 -10.08 -16.30
N PRO A 18 2.50 -8.93 -17.00
CA PRO A 18 1.96 -7.65 -16.52
C PRO A 18 0.47 -7.69 -16.23
N GLU A 19 -0.30 -8.38 -17.03
CA GLU A 19 -1.74 -8.52 -16.83
C GLU A 19 -2.07 -9.17 -15.50
N ARG A 20 -1.27 -10.17 -15.09
CA ARG A 20 -1.45 -10.86 -13.82
C ARG A 20 -1.09 -9.96 -12.66
N VAL A 21 -0.01 -9.17 -12.81
CA VAL A 21 0.40 -8.21 -11.78
C VAL A 21 -0.67 -7.13 -11.59
N ARG A 22 -1.23 -6.62 -12.68
CA ARG A 22 -2.32 -5.64 -12.61
C ARG A 22 -3.53 -6.20 -11.88
N GLU A 23 -3.86 -7.46 -12.13
CA GLU A 23 -4.93 -8.15 -11.43
C GLU A 23 -4.67 -8.22 -9.92
N PHE A 24 -3.45 -8.54 -9.52
CA PHE A 24 -3.09 -8.59 -8.11
C PHE A 24 -3.16 -7.21 -7.44
N VAL A 25 -2.74 -6.16 -8.13
CA VAL A 25 -2.76 -4.79 -7.58
C VAL A 25 -4.18 -4.34 -7.24
N ILE A 26 -5.18 -4.77 -8.01
CA ILE A 26 -6.57 -4.37 -7.75
C ILE A 26 -7.35 -5.41 -6.94
N THR A 27 -6.69 -6.47 -6.48
CA THR A 27 -7.31 -7.50 -5.64
C THR A 27 -6.89 -7.26 -4.19
N PRO A 28 -7.78 -6.76 -3.32
CA PRO A 28 -7.39 -6.35 -1.97
C PRO A 28 -6.65 -7.42 -1.18
N GLU A 29 -7.07 -8.68 -1.28
CA GLU A 29 -6.42 -9.78 -0.56
C GLU A 29 -4.97 -9.98 -1.01
N ARG A 30 -4.67 -9.73 -2.28
CA ARG A 30 -3.32 -9.88 -2.82
C ARG A 30 -2.37 -8.77 -2.38
N ILE A 31 -2.88 -7.58 -2.17
CA ILE A 31 -2.07 -6.46 -1.71
C ILE A 31 -1.41 -6.80 -0.36
N LEU A 32 -2.11 -7.55 0.47
CA LEU A 32 -1.62 -7.89 1.80
C LEU A 32 -0.54 -8.97 1.80
N ASP A 33 -0.27 -9.60 0.66
CA ASP A 33 0.78 -10.61 0.55
C ASP A 33 2.19 -10.05 0.82
N TYR A 34 2.37 -8.74 0.76
CA TYR A 34 3.66 -8.13 1.04
C TYR A 34 3.97 -7.97 2.53
N TYR A 35 3.00 -8.19 3.39
CA TYR A 35 3.26 -8.12 4.82
C TYR A 35 3.87 -9.42 5.31
N PRO A 36 5.06 -9.37 5.94
CA PRO A 36 5.70 -10.58 6.45
C PRO A 36 5.02 -11.14 7.71
N GLU A 37 4.20 -10.33 8.37
CA GLU A 37 3.51 -10.71 9.60
C GLU A 37 2.02 -10.95 9.35
N PRO A 38 1.40 -11.83 10.14
CA PRO A 38 -0.04 -12.05 10.03
C PRO A 38 -0.83 -10.77 10.25
N ILE A 39 -1.90 -10.64 9.49
CA ILE A 39 -2.82 -9.50 9.59
C ILE A 39 -4.07 -9.99 10.31
N GLU A 40 -4.51 -9.21 11.29
CA GLU A 40 -5.69 -9.53 12.05
C GLU A 40 -6.91 -8.86 11.45
N GLY A 41 -7.94 -9.66 11.20
CA GLY A 41 -9.20 -9.17 10.67
C GLY A 41 -9.05 -8.69 9.24
N GLY A 42 -10.14 -8.18 8.69
CA GLY A 42 -10.09 -7.57 7.39
C GLY A 42 -11.48 -7.45 6.78
N VAL A 43 -11.68 -6.34 6.08
CA VAL A 43 -12.85 -6.15 5.21
C VAL A 43 -12.29 -5.86 3.84
N PHE A 44 -12.63 -6.71 2.88
CA PHE A 44 -12.13 -6.59 1.51
C PHE A 44 -13.30 -6.35 0.57
N GLU A 45 -13.28 -5.19 -0.08
CA GLU A 45 -14.32 -4.78 -1.02
C GLU A 45 -13.64 -4.30 -2.29
N ALA A 46 -14.41 -4.15 -3.37
CA ALA A 46 -13.88 -3.60 -4.59
C ALA A 46 -13.31 -2.19 -4.33
N GLY A 47 -12.02 -2.02 -4.55
CA GLY A 47 -11.34 -0.74 -4.39
C GLY A 47 -11.03 -0.35 -2.95
N ARG A 48 -11.23 -1.22 -1.97
CA ARG A 48 -10.95 -0.90 -0.56
C ARG A 48 -10.55 -2.14 0.23
N ALA A 49 -9.54 -1.99 1.09
CA ALA A 49 -9.16 -3.01 2.07
C ALA A 49 -8.96 -2.34 3.42
N ILE A 50 -9.47 -2.98 4.48
CA ILE A 50 -9.29 -2.53 5.86
C ILE A 50 -8.74 -3.70 6.66
N TRP A 51 -7.65 -3.46 7.38
CA TRP A 51 -7.01 -4.53 8.17
C TRP A 51 -6.31 -3.97 9.41
N CYS A 52 -6.05 -4.85 10.37
CA CYS A 52 -5.32 -4.51 11.59
C CYS A 52 -3.93 -5.12 11.57
N ARG A 53 -2.96 -4.40 12.11
CA ARG A 53 -1.57 -4.85 12.24
C ARG A 53 -1.13 -4.79 13.71
N GLY A 54 -1.92 -5.39 14.59
CA GLY A 54 -1.60 -5.39 16.00
C GLY A 54 -1.38 -3.99 16.57
N ALA A 55 -0.21 -3.76 17.15
CA ALA A 55 0.13 -2.47 17.78
C ALA A 55 0.18 -1.30 16.80
N MET A 56 0.30 -1.56 15.50
CA MET A 56 0.31 -0.51 14.48
C MET A 56 -1.08 0.05 14.19
N GLY A 57 -2.12 -0.58 14.72
CA GLY A 57 -3.48 -0.09 14.54
C GLY A 57 -4.14 -0.58 13.27
N VAL A 58 -5.19 0.12 12.86
CA VAL A 58 -5.97 -0.23 11.67
C VAL A 58 -5.53 0.64 10.50
N SER A 59 -5.46 0.03 9.32
CA SER A 59 -5.18 0.74 8.07
C SER A 59 -6.27 0.49 7.06
N MET A 60 -6.55 1.49 6.26
CA MET A 60 -7.49 1.43 5.16
C MET A 60 -6.79 1.85 3.87
N LEU A 61 -6.90 1.02 2.85
CA LEU A 61 -6.35 1.27 1.53
C LEU A 61 -7.50 1.49 0.57
N GLU A 62 -7.51 2.63 -0.12
CA GLU A 62 -8.58 2.99 -1.05
C GLU A 62 -8.00 3.35 -2.42
N ARG A 63 -8.55 2.73 -3.47
CA ARG A 63 -8.18 3.08 -4.84
C ARG A 63 -8.80 4.42 -5.20
N LEU A 64 -7.97 5.33 -5.72
CA LEU A 64 -8.41 6.66 -6.14
C LEU A 64 -8.82 6.67 -7.62
N ASP A 65 -9.70 7.59 -7.98
CA ASP A 65 -10.24 7.72 -9.35
C ASP A 65 -9.19 8.08 -10.38
N GLU A 66 -8.08 8.68 -9.97
CA GLU A 66 -6.98 9.02 -10.85
C GLU A 66 -6.15 7.80 -11.30
N SER A 67 -6.48 6.61 -10.80
CA SER A 67 -5.81 5.36 -11.19
C SER A 67 -6.03 5.05 -12.67
N THR A 68 -4.99 4.49 -13.30
CA THR A 68 -5.05 3.99 -14.68
C THR A 68 -4.71 2.51 -14.69
N ASP A 69 -4.82 1.85 -15.86
CA ASP A 69 -4.43 0.44 -15.97
C ASP A 69 -2.94 0.23 -15.73
N GLU A 70 -2.12 1.24 -15.99
CA GLU A 70 -0.68 1.15 -15.84
C GLU A 70 -0.18 1.56 -14.47
N CYS A 71 -0.95 2.39 -13.76
CA CYS A 71 -0.60 2.86 -12.43
C CYS A 71 -1.85 3.02 -11.57
N VAL A 72 -1.94 2.20 -10.54
CA VAL A 72 -3.03 2.31 -9.56
C VAL A 72 -2.55 3.21 -8.43
N VAL A 73 -3.34 4.23 -8.13
CA VAL A 73 -3.05 5.19 -7.07
C VAL A 73 -3.97 4.89 -5.89
N MET A 74 -3.38 4.72 -4.72
CA MET A 74 -4.11 4.35 -3.52
C MET A 74 -3.86 5.31 -2.37
N LEU A 75 -4.93 5.67 -1.68
CA LEU A 75 -4.86 6.44 -0.44
C LEU A 75 -4.82 5.46 0.73
N VAL A 76 -3.79 5.57 1.56
CA VAL A 76 -3.67 4.79 2.79
C VAL A 76 -3.97 5.70 3.96
N THR A 77 -4.92 5.28 4.81
CA THR A 77 -5.26 5.98 6.04
C THR A 77 -4.99 5.05 7.21
N THR A 78 -4.18 5.48 8.16
CA THR A 78 -3.83 4.68 9.33
C THR A 78 -4.30 5.36 10.60
N ALA A 79 -5.00 4.61 11.45
CA ALA A 79 -5.48 5.07 12.75
C ALA A 79 -4.91 4.17 13.84
N VAL A 80 -3.92 4.71 14.57
CA VAL A 80 -3.27 3.99 15.66
C VAL A 80 -4.16 4.11 16.91
N GLY A 81 -4.44 2.98 17.55
CA GLY A 81 -5.22 2.97 18.78
C GLY A 81 -6.73 3.04 18.60
N LEU A 82 -7.23 3.01 17.38
CA LEU A 82 -8.67 2.98 17.13
C LEU A 82 -9.23 1.61 17.53
N GLU A 83 -10.35 1.63 18.25
CA GLU A 83 -11.07 0.42 18.62
C GLU A 83 -12.21 0.13 17.64
N PRO A 84 -12.62 -1.15 17.52
CA PRO A 84 -13.75 -1.51 16.66
C PRO A 84 -15.03 -0.75 17.03
N PRO A 85 -15.96 -0.55 16.08
CA PRO A 85 -15.94 -1.07 14.71
C PRO A 85 -15.05 -0.26 13.78
N TYR A 86 -14.41 -0.94 12.81
CA TYR A 86 -13.53 -0.30 11.85
C TYR A 86 -14.30 0.06 10.57
N THR A 87 -14.99 1.17 10.61
CA THR A 87 -15.70 1.69 9.44
C THR A 87 -14.83 2.74 8.74
N PRO A 88 -15.03 2.98 7.44
CA PRO A 88 -14.29 4.04 6.74
C PRO A 88 -14.40 5.40 7.44
N GLU A 89 -15.58 5.76 7.91
CA GLU A 89 -15.83 7.03 8.59
C GLU A 89 -15.04 7.13 9.89
N ALA A 90 -15.05 6.06 10.69
CA ALA A 90 -14.33 6.03 11.97
C ALA A 90 -12.82 6.11 11.76
N ILE A 91 -12.31 5.42 10.75
CA ILE A 91 -10.88 5.43 10.42
C ILE A 91 -10.43 6.81 9.97
N ARG A 92 -11.19 7.46 9.10
CA ARG A 92 -10.88 8.82 8.65
C ARG A 92 -10.93 9.83 9.79
N ALA A 93 -11.93 9.71 10.67
CA ALA A 93 -12.08 10.62 11.80
C ALA A 93 -10.94 10.48 12.82
N ALA A 94 -10.41 9.27 12.99
CA ALA A 94 -9.35 8.98 13.96
C ALA A 94 -7.96 8.89 13.33
N ALA A 95 -7.81 9.29 12.06
CA ALA A 95 -6.56 9.09 11.31
C ALA A 95 -5.36 9.69 12.02
N THR A 96 -4.31 8.88 12.20
CA THR A 96 -3.01 9.32 12.69
C THR A 96 -2.24 9.95 11.56
N PHE A 97 -2.27 9.33 10.39
CA PHE A 97 -1.67 9.88 9.17
C PHE A 97 -2.31 9.27 7.93
N THR A 98 -2.07 9.95 6.80
CA THR A 98 -2.42 9.44 5.47
C THR A 98 -1.18 9.43 4.59
N MET A 99 -1.19 8.62 3.55
CA MET A 99 -0.14 8.63 2.52
C MET A 99 -0.70 8.13 1.20
N ILE A 100 0.05 8.35 0.12
CA ILE A 100 -0.30 7.85 -1.20
C ILE A 100 0.69 6.76 -1.59
N GLU A 101 0.17 5.68 -2.17
CA GLU A 101 0.97 4.64 -2.77
C GLU A 101 0.64 4.56 -4.26
N ASP A 102 1.67 4.67 -5.10
CA ASP A 102 1.54 4.49 -6.54
C ASP A 102 2.07 3.10 -6.90
N TRP A 103 1.26 2.31 -7.59
CA TRP A 103 1.60 0.94 -8.00
C TRP A 103 1.62 0.89 -9.53
N ALA A 104 2.80 1.09 -10.11
CA ALA A 104 2.98 1.14 -11.56
C ALA A 104 3.50 -0.20 -12.08
N VAL A 105 2.88 -0.71 -13.13
CA VAL A 105 3.20 -2.01 -13.73
C VAL A 105 3.62 -1.81 -15.17
N ALA A 106 4.76 -2.41 -15.54
CA ALA A 106 5.25 -2.40 -16.91
C ALA A 106 5.73 -3.79 -17.32
N ALA A 107 5.69 -4.08 -18.62
CA ALA A 107 6.26 -5.31 -19.16
C ALA A 107 7.79 -5.22 -19.15
N GLU A 108 8.44 -6.33 -18.83
CA GLU A 108 9.91 -6.43 -18.91
C GLU A 108 10.30 -7.86 -19.25
N GLY A 109 10.88 -8.05 -20.43
CA GLY A 109 11.26 -9.38 -20.90
C GLY A 109 10.03 -10.30 -20.97
N ASN A 110 10.14 -11.47 -20.35
CA ASN A 110 9.03 -12.43 -20.23
C ASN A 110 8.17 -12.22 -19.00
N GLY A 111 8.50 -11.25 -18.18
CA GLY A 111 7.78 -10.95 -16.95
C GLY A 111 7.35 -9.51 -16.91
N SER A 112 7.45 -8.92 -15.72
CA SER A 112 7.03 -7.55 -15.49
C SER A 112 7.90 -6.88 -14.45
N VAL A 113 7.75 -5.56 -14.32
CA VAL A 113 8.31 -4.81 -13.22
C VAL A 113 7.19 -4.02 -12.55
N LEU A 114 7.14 -4.12 -11.24
CA LEU A 114 6.24 -3.31 -10.42
C LEU A 114 7.09 -2.25 -9.73
N THR A 115 6.74 -0.99 -9.94
CA THR A 115 7.35 0.12 -9.21
C THR A 115 6.34 0.65 -8.22
N LYS A 116 6.62 0.49 -6.94
CA LYS A 116 5.78 1.02 -5.87
C LYS A 116 6.44 2.26 -5.31
N THR A 117 5.67 3.35 -5.19
CA THR A 117 6.15 4.61 -4.66
C THR A 117 5.29 5.01 -3.47
N TRP A 118 5.95 5.41 -2.38
CA TRP A 118 5.29 5.95 -1.18
C TRP A 118 5.53 7.46 -1.16
N ARG A 119 4.47 8.24 -1.00
CA ARG A 119 4.56 9.69 -1.01
C ARG A 119 3.50 10.36 -0.16
N ASP A 120 3.71 11.63 0.13
CA ASP A 120 2.74 12.50 0.79
C ASP A 120 2.24 11.97 2.14
N VAL A 121 3.19 11.63 3.02
CA VAL A 121 2.86 11.24 4.40
C VAL A 121 2.45 12.50 5.16
N LEU A 122 1.16 12.59 5.49
CA LEU A 122 0.55 13.77 6.12
C LEU A 122 -0.07 13.40 7.46
N ALA A 123 0.18 14.23 8.46
CA ALA A 123 -0.50 14.15 9.75
C ALA A 123 -1.27 15.45 9.96
N GLY A 124 -2.59 15.36 10.10
CA GLY A 124 -3.44 16.54 10.20
C GLY A 124 -3.39 17.43 8.97
N GLY A 125 -3.14 16.84 7.80
CA GLY A 125 -3.03 17.57 6.54
C GLY A 125 -1.68 18.23 6.28
N GLU A 126 -0.71 18.05 7.18
CA GLU A 126 0.62 18.64 7.09
C GLU A 126 1.69 17.57 6.91
N PRO A 127 2.75 17.83 6.10
CA PRO A 127 3.86 16.88 5.99
C PRO A 127 4.47 16.56 7.35
N SER A 128 4.76 15.28 7.57
CA SER A 128 5.34 14.82 8.83
C SER A 128 6.63 14.06 8.58
N PRO A 129 7.81 14.73 8.64
CA PRO A 129 9.09 14.05 8.46
C PRO A 129 9.31 12.84 9.37
N PRO A 130 8.96 12.88 10.67
CA PRO A 130 9.13 11.71 11.55
C PRO A 130 8.32 10.50 11.07
N LEU A 131 7.07 10.71 10.64
CA LEU A 131 6.24 9.63 10.13
C LEU A 131 6.73 9.16 8.76
N ALA A 132 7.21 10.06 7.92
CA ALA A 132 7.79 9.69 6.63
C ALA A 132 9.01 8.77 6.81
N ASP A 133 9.84 9.02 7.82
CA ASP A 133 10.99 8.16 8.13
C ASP A 133 10.53 6.77 8.58
N ILE A 134 9.49 6.69 9.39
CA ILE A 134 8.92 5.41 9.83
C ILE A 134 8.36 4.64 8.64
N VAL A 135 7.65 5.31 7.74
CA VAL A 135 7.10 4.70 6.53
C VAL A 135 8.24 4.16 5.65
N ARG A 136 9.31 4.94 5.47
CA ARG A 136 10.46 4.52 4.66
C ARG A 136 11.10 3.26 5.23
N GLU A 137 11.34 3.20 6.53
CA GLU A 137 11.91 2.03 7.18
C GLU A 137 11.04 0.80 7.01
N SER A 138 9.73 0.96 7.14
CA SER A 138 8.78 -0.13 6.92
C SER A 138 8.76 -0.59 5.47
N ALA A 139 8.79 0.36 4.53
CA ALA A 139 8.74 0.09 3.10
C ALA A 139 9.96 -0.69 2.60
N GLU A 140 11.13 -0.41 3.14
CA GLU A 140 12.37 -1.08 2.74
C GLU A 140 12.31 -2.60 2.90
N GLY A 141 11.47 -3.12 3.79
CA GLY A 141 11.33 -4.55 4.01
C GLY A 141 10.23 -5.22 3.21
N GLU A 142 9.39 -4.46 2.52
CA GLU A 142 8.19 -5.01 1.88
C GLU A 142 8.45 -5.67 0.52
N GLY A 143 9.36 -5.12 -0.28
CA GLY A 143 9.56 -5.55 -1.66
C GLY A 143 9.89 -7.04 -1.81
N GLY A 144 10.77 -7.56 -0.96
CA GLY A 144 11.14 -8.97 -1.01
C GLY A 144 9.98 -9.91 -0.73
N ALA A 145 9.17 -9.61 0.26
CA ALA A 145 8.01 -10.43 0.62
C ALA A 145 6.97 -10.42 -0.49
N LEU A 146 6.71 -9.26 -1.09
CA LEU A 146 5.76 -9.13 -2.18
C LEU A 146 6.21 -9.93 -3.40
N VAL A 147 7.47 -9.80 -3.81
CA VAL A 147 8.01 -10.52 -4.97
C VAL A 147 7.89 -12.04 -4.76
N ALA A 148 8.26 -12.54 -3.59
CA ALA A 148 8.17 -13.95 -3.29
C ALA A 148 6.71 -14.44 -3.30
N GLY A 149 5.81 -13.70 -2.68
CA GLY A 149 4.41 -14.08 -2.58
C GLY A 149 3.71 -14.05 -3.94
N TRP A 150 3.92 -13.00 -4.71
CA TRP A 150 3.25 -12.86 -6.00
C TRP A 150 3.80 -13.81 -7.07
N ASN A 151 5.10 -14.06 -7.09
CA ASN A 151 5.67 -15.05 -7.99
C ASN A 151 5.14 -16.46 -7.68
N ALA A 152 4.95 -16.78 -6.41
CA ALA A 152 4.39 -18.07 -6.00
C ALA A 152 2.90 -18.19 -6.35
N ALA A 153 2.15 -17.09 -6.29
CA ALA A 153 0.71 -17.07 -6.57
C ALA A 153 0.40 -16.99 -8.06
N GLY A 154 1.30 -16.46 -8.85
CA GLY A 154 1.16 -16.33 -10.31
C GLY A 154 1.68 -17.53 -11.05
#